data_9075b4e7eb3bbde468a39db0ae3879ce
#
_entry.id   9075b4e7eb3bbde468a39db0ae3879ce
#
_cell.length_a   1.000
_cell.length_b   1.000
_cell.length_c   1.000
_cell.angle_alpha   90.00
_cell.angle_beta   90.00
_cell.angle_gamma   90.00
#
_symmetry.space_group_name_H-M   'P 1'
#
loop_
_entity.id
_entity.type
_entity.pdbx_description
1 polymer ?
#
loop_
_entity_poly.entity_id
_entity_poly.type
_entity_poly.pdbx_seq_one_letter_code
_entity_poly.pdbx_strand_id
1 'polypeptide(L)'
;MTNWFARPVLHVTDVDASLRFFVNRLGFTSPWRYQQDGKAHVAQVDRQGCALILADTWPEKIGKGLIFISLNVEPATREAATAALDALRAELQANDAPVKEGSWGYRLLVVDDPDGNQLFFNYPSDPNETASGNMVRDEA
;
A
#
# COMPACT_ATOMS: atom_id res chain seq x y z
N MET A 1 -18.58 -22.98 -0.97
CA MET A 1 -17.13 -22.82 -0.75
C MET A 1 -16.84 -21.43 -0.25
N THR A 2 -16.04 -21.30 0.78
CA THR A 2 -15.71 -20.02 1.38
C THR A 2 -14.33 -19.58 0.91
N ASN A 3 -14.21 -18.29 0.60
CA ASN A 3 -12.95 -17.69 0.21
C ASN A 3 -12.63 -16.56 1.21
N TRP A 4 -11.39 -16.47 1.64
CA TRP A 4 -10.98 -15.47 2.63
C TRP A 4 -10.07 -14.44 1.98
N PHE A 5 -10.28 -13.17 2.33
CA PHE A 5 -9.36 -12.11 1.96
C PHE A 5 -9.32 -11.10 3.11
N ALA A 6 -8.15 -10.50 3.28
CA ALA A 6 -7.95 -9.52 4.33
C ALA A 6 -8.11 -8.11 3.77
N ARG A 7 -8.67 -7.22 4.58
CA ARG A 7 -8.72 -5.78 4.26
C ARG A 7 -8.10 -5.03 5.43
N PRO A 8 -6.80 -4.72 5.35
CA PRO A 8 -6.13 -3.94 6.40
C PRO A 8 -6.80 -2.61 6.63
N VAL A 9 -6.80 -2.15 7.88
CA VAL A 9 -7.40 -0.88 8.27
C VAL A 9 -6.31 0.12 8.60
N LEU A 10 -6.35 1.28 7.95
CA LEU A 10 -5.53 2.43 8.32
C LEU A 10 -6.39 3.43 9.07
N HIS A 11 -5.95 3.81 10.26
CA HIS A 11 -6.66 4.80 11.06
C HIS A 11 -6.15 6.18 10.69
N VAL A 12 -7.08 7.07 10.38
CA VAL A 12 -6.79 8.40 9.83
C VAL A 12 -7.58 9.46 10.58
N THR A 13 -7.11 10.71 10.49
CA THR A 13 -7.77 11.83 11.14
C THR A 13 -9.07 12.21 10.42
N ASP A 14 -9.05 12.22 9.08
CA ASP A 14 -10.15 12.68 8.25
C ASP A 14 -10.26 11.76 7.03
N VAL A 15 -11.32 10.96 7.00
CA VAL A 15 -11.49 9.97 5.92
C VAL A 15 -11.67 10.65 4.56
N ASP A 16 -12.39 11.78 4.49
CA ASP A 16 -12.55 12.48 3.22
C ASP A 16 -11.23 12.99 2.67
N ALA A 17 -10.37 13.54 3.52
CA ALA A 17 -9.03 13.98 3.10
C ALA A 17 -8.16 12.79 2.69
N SER A 18 -8.25 11.70 3.42
CA SER A 18 -7.52 10.47 3.11
C SER A 18 -7.97 9.87 1.78
N LEU A 19 -9.28 9.91 1.50
CA LEU A 19 -9.81 9.47 0.21
C LEU A 19 -9.22 10.28 -0.95
N ARG A 20 -9.14 11.61 -0.80
CA ARG A 20 -8.54 12.45 -1.84
C ARG A 20 -7.08 12.06 -2.08
N PHE A 21 -6.34 11.77 -1.03
CA PHE A 21 -4.95 11.34 -1.15
C PHE A 21 -4.83 10.00 -1.89
N PHE A 22 -5.57 9.00 -1.45
CA PHE A 22 -5.49 7.66 -2.07
C PHE A 22 -5.98 7.68 -3.52
N VAL A 23 -7.06 8.39 -3.81
CA VAL A 23 -7.62 8.42 -5.16
C VAL A 23 -6.77 9.29 -6.09
N ASN A 24 -6.45 10.51 -5.68
CA ASN A 24 -5.83 11.48 -6.59
C ASN A 24 -4.31 11.29 -6.68
N ARG A 25 -3.66 10.85 -5.61
CA ARG A 25 -2.20 10.73 -5.59
C ARG A 25 -1.71 9.31 -5.76
N LEU A 26 -2.44 8.33 -5.23
CA LEU A 26 -2.02 6.92 -5.28
C LEU A 26 -2.77 6.10 -6.32
N GLY A 27 -3.74 6.69 -7.03
CA GLY A 27 -4.43 6.00 -8.11
C GLY A 27 -5.41 4.91 -7.68
N PHE A 28 -5.86 4.94 -6.44
CA PHE A 28 -6.87 4.01 -5.95
C PHE A 28 -8.26 4.47 -6.40
N THR A 29 -9.22 3.54 -6.39
CA THR A 29 -10.64 3.86 -6.52
C THR A 29 -11.32 3.59 -5.18
N SER A 30 -12.49 4.21 -4.95
CA SER A 30 -13.25 3.98 -3.72
C SER A 30 -14.63 3.41 -4.05
N PRO A 31 -14.87 2.10 -3.82
CA PRO A 31 -16.14 1.49 -4.17
C PRO A 31 -17.27 1.85 -3.21
N TRP A 32 -16.97 2.20 -1.96
CA TRP A 32 -18.00 2.60 -1.01
C TRP A 32 -17.40 3.41 0.13
N ARG A 33 -18.27 4.19 0.78
CA ARG A 33 -17.95 4.91 2.01
C ARG A 33 -19.21 4.99 2.87
N TYR A 34 -19.01 4.99 4.18
CA TYR A 34 -20.05 5.24 5.14
C TYR A 34 -19.98 6.70 5.58
N GLN A 35 -21.08 7.44 5.37
CA GLN A 35 -21.16 8.85 5.73
C GLN A 35 -22.19 9.07 6.82
N GLN A 36 -21.92 10.04 7.67
CA GLN A 36 -22.87 10.54 8.65
C GLN A 36 -22.75 12.06 8.66
N ASP A 37 -23.88 12.76 8.53
CA ASP A 37 -23.92 14.22 8.46
C ASP A 37 -23.01 14.79 7.37
N GLY A 38 -22.97 14.12 6.22
CA GLY A 38 -22.18 14.54 5.07
C GLY A 38 -20.69 14.26 5.16
N LYS A 39 -20.23 13.60 6.22
CA LYS A 39 -18.83 13.31 6.44
C LYS A 39 -18.57 11.81 6.43
N ALA A 40 -17.56 11.36 5.68
CA ALA A 40 -17.18 9.96 5.65
C ALA A 40 -16.40 9.59 6.92
N HIS A 41 -16.74 8.44 7.51
CA HIS A 41 -16.09 7.91 8.70
C HIS A 41 -15.37 6.59 8.44
N VAL A 42 -15.83 5.83 7.44
CA VAL A 42 -15.20 4.59 7.00
C VAL A 42 -15.31 4.54 5.49
N ALA A 43 -14.25 4.13 4.82
CA ALA A 43 -14.27 3.97 3.36
C ALA A 43 -13.34 2.85 2.95
N GLN A 44 -13.60 2.27 1.79
CA GLN A 44 -12.69 1.32 1.18
C GLN A 44 -12.02 1.96 -0.01
N VAL A 45 -10.73 1.66 -0.20
CA VAL A 45 -9.99 2.03 -1.41
C VAL A 45 -9.36 0.79 -2.02
N ASP A 46 -9.42 0.70 -3.34
CA ASP A 46 -8.98 -0.47 -4.10
C ASP A 46 -8.02 -0.07 -5.20
N ARG A 47 -6.99 -0.89 -5.40
CA ARG A 47 -6.15 -0.80 -6.59
C ARG A 47 -5.50 -2.17 -6.85
N GLN A 48 -5.64 -2.69 -8.07
CA GLN A 48 -4.95 -3.91 -8.53
C GLN A 48 -5.12 -5.10 -7.58
N GLY A 49 -6.33 -5.30 -7.10
CA GLY A 49 -6.62 -6.39 -6.17
C GLY A 49 -6.29 -6.11 -4.71
N CYS A 50 -5.68 -4.97 -4.43
CA CYS A 50 -5.42 -4.52 -3.06
C CYS A 50 -6.62 -3.74 -2.55
N ALA A 51 -7.12 -4.09 -1.35
CA ALA A 51 -8.24 -3.40 -0.74
C ALA A 51 -7.86 -2.98 0.68
N LEU A 52 -8.05 -1.71 1.00
CA LEU A 52 -7.75 -1.13 2.31
C LEU A 52 -8.98 -0.42 2.85
N ILE A 53 -9.12 -0.42 4.17
CA ILE A 53 -10.17 0.33 4.85
C ILE A 53 -9.53 1.57 5.50
N LEU A 54 -10.16 2.73 5.32
CA LEU A 54 -9.79 3.97 6.00
C LEU A 54 -10.86 4.26 7.03
N ALA A 55 -10.48 4.55 8.28
CA ALA A 55 -11.43 4.78 9.35
C ALA A 55 -10.92 5.85 10.32
N ASP A 56 -11.83 6.72 10.81
CA ASP A 56 -11.49 7.76 11.78
C ASP A 56 -12.01 7.46 13.19
N THR A 57 -12.51 6.25 13.42
CA THR A 57 -13.23 5.91 14.65
C THR A 57 -12.36 5.52 15.83
N TRP A 58 -11.04 5.45 15.64
CA TRP A 58 -10.13 4.99 16.69
C TRP A 58 -8.92 5.91 16.79
N PRO A 59 -9.05 7.07 17.44
CA PRO A 59 -8.00 8.12 17.42
C PRO A 59 -6.62 7.67 17.91
N GLU A 60 -6.55 6.79 18.89
CA GLU A 60 -5.26 6.34 19.45
C GLU A 60 -4.43 5.49 18.47
N LYS A 61 -5.04 5.05 17.38
CA LYS A 61 -4.33 4.25 16.37
C LYS A 61 -3.96 5.05 15.13
N ILE A 62 -4.30 6.32 15.09
CA ILE A 62 -4.04 7.16 13.91
C ILE A 62 -2.54 7.25 13.64
N GLY A 63 -2.17 7.04 12.38
CA GLY A 63 -0.80 7.24 11.90
C GLY A 63 0.18 6.14 12.28
N LYS A 64 -0.29 5.05 12.86
CA LYS A 64 0.59 3.95 13.34
C LYS A 64 0.56 2.73 12.44
N GLY A 65 -0.12 2.80 11.29
CA GLY A 65 -0.24 1.67 10.39
C GLY A 65 0.94 1.52 9.46
N LEU A 66 1.22 0.28 9.10
CA LEU A 66 2.19 -0.04 8.07
C LEU A 66 1.66 -1.21 7.26
N ILE A 67 1.59 -1.04 5.94
CA ILE A 67 1.09 -2.07 5.05
C ILE A 67 2.15 -2.38 4.01
N PHE A 68 2.40 -3.66 3.82
CA PHE A 68 3.34 -4.16 2.84
C PHE A 68 2.55 -4.60 1.61
N ILE A 69 2.81 -3.99 0.47
CA ILE A 69 2.10 -4.26 -0.78
C ILE A 69 3.11 -4.79 -1.79
N SER A 70 2.87 -6.00 -2.26
CA SER A 70 3.75 -6.66 -3.22
C SER A 70 3.17 -6.58 -4.61
N LEU A 71 4.02 -6.23 -5.58
CA LEU A 71 3.65 -6.14 -6.99
C LEU A 71 3.95 -7.47 -7.66
N ASN A 72 2.93 -8.19 -8.09
CA ASN A 72 3.12 -9.38 -8.91
C ASN A 72 3.23 -8.97 -10.36
N VAL A 73 4.24 -9.47 -11.05
CA VAL A 73 4.50 -9.12 -12.45
C VAL A 73 4.53 -10.36 -13.33
N GLU A 74 4.18 -10.20 -14.61
CA GLU A 74 4.28 -11.20 -15.63
C GLU A 74 5.16 -10.67 -16.77
N PRO A 75 6.28 -11.33 -17.12
CA PRO A 75 6.84 -12.49 -16.47
C PRO A 75 7.40 -12.17 -15.08
N ALA A 76 7.49 -13.17 -14.19
CA ALA A 76 7.98 -13.00 -12.84
C ALA A 76 9.51 -12.96 -12.82
N THR A 77 10.09 -11.93 -13.40
CA THR A 77 11.54 -11.74 -13.50
C THR A 77 11.95 -10.52 -12.70
N ARG A 78 13.24 -10.45 -12.32
CA ARG A 78 13.78 -9.29 -11.63
C ARG A 78 13.67 -8.03 -12.50
N GLU A 79 13.95 -8.16 -13.80
CA GLU A 79 13.86 -7.02 -14.71
C GLU A 79 12.45 -6.46 -14.79
N ALA A 80 11.44 -7.34 -14.93
CA ALA A 80 10.04 -6.90 -14.99
C ALA A 80 9.60 -6.30 -13.65
N ALA A 81 10.04 -6.88 -12.54
CA ALA A 81 9.71 -6.36 -11.20
C ALA A 81 10.35 -5.00 -10.96
N THR A 82 11.61 -4.83 -11.32
CA THR A 82 12.30 -3.54 -11.21
C THR A 82 11.62 -2.49 -12.06
N ALA A 83 11.25 -2.85 -13.30
CA ALA A 83 10.54 -1.94 -14.21
C ALA A 83 9.18 -1.53 -13.63
N ALA A 84 8.46 -2.46 -12.98
CA ALA A 84 7.18 -2.16 -12.36
C ALA A 84 7.32 -1.17 -11.19
N LEU A 85 8.35 -1.33 -10.35
CA LEU A 85 8.63 -0.39 -9.26
C LEU A 85 9.03 0.97 -9.80
N ASP A 86 9.88 1.00 -10.82
CA ASP A 86 10.30 2.26 -11.44
C ASP A 86 9.11 3.00 -12.04
N ALA A 87 8.21 2.28 -12.70
CA ALA A 87 6.99 2.85 -13.29
C ALA A 87 6.07 3.40 -12.20
N LEU A 88 5.89 2.65 -11.11
CA LEU A 88 5.07 3.11 -9.99
C LEU A 88 5.67 4.37 -9.37
N ARG A 89 6.98 4.39 -9.15
CA ARG A 89 7.65 5.58 -8.60
C ARG A 89 7.42 6.79 -9.48
N ALA A 90 7.59 6.65 -10.79
CA ALA A 90 7.36 7.75 -11.74
C ALA A 90 5.91 8.24 -11.71
N GLU A 91 4.95 7.32 -11.65
CA GLU A 91 3.53 7.67 -11.55
C GLU A 91 3.25 8.45 -10.26
N LEU A 92 3.74 7.96 -9.13
CA LEU A 92 3.51 8.60 -7.83
C LEU A 92 4.15 9.98 -7.77
N GLN A 93 5.37 10.13 -8.31
CA GLN A 93 6.03 11.43 -8.40
C GLN A 93 5.25 12.40 -9.26
N ALA A 94 4.70 11.93 -10.38
CA ALA A 94 3.90 12.77 -11.27
C ALA A 94 2.60 13.24 -10.60
N ASN A 95 2.09 12.48 -9.64
CA ASN A 95 0.88 12.81 -8.88
C ASN A 95 1.19 13.57 -7.58
N ASP A 96 2.42 13.99 -7.37
CA ASP A 96 2.90 14.66 -6.15
C ASP A 96 2.72 13.82 -4.88
N ALA A 97 2.75 12.51 -5.01
CA ALA A 97 2.74 11.63 -3.84
C ALA A 97 4.12 11.59 -3.19
N PRO A 98 4.21 11.57 -1.85
CA PRO A 98 5.49 11.53 -1.15
C PRO A 98 6.07 10.12 -1.20
N VAL A 99 6.81 9.81 -2.26
CA VAL A 99 7.44 8.51 -2.46
C VAL A 99 8.95 8.63 -2.30
N LYS A 100 9.56 7.68 -1.58
CA LYS A 100 11.01 7.63 -1.40
C LYS A 100 11.50 6.20 -1.49
N GLU A 101 12.81 6.04 -1.75
CA GLU A 101 13.46 4.74 -1.75
C GLU A 101 13.74 4.29 -0.32
N GLY A 102 13.57 3.00 -0.07
CA GLY A 102 13.91 2.38 1.19
C GLY A 102 14.56 1.02 0.99
N SER A 103 14.97 0.39 2.07
CA SER A 103 15.60 -0.92 2.00
C SER A 103 15.39 -1.73 3.28
N TRP A 104 15.01 -2.99 3.10
CA TRP A 104 14.99 -4.03 4.12
C TRP A 104 15.82 -5.22 3.63
N GLY A 105 17.06 -4.97 3.21
CA GLY A 105 17.86 -5.97 2.52
C GLY A 105 17.46 -6.15 1.06
N TYR A 106 16.40 -5.48 0.62
CA TYR A 106 15.93 -5.41 -0.76
C TYR A 106 15.20 -4.08 -0.94
N ARG A 107 15.00 -3.72 -2.21
CA ARG A 107 14.42 -2.41 -2.55
C ARG A 107 12.97 -2.28 -2.12
N LEU A 108 12.65 -1.13 -1.54
CA LEU A 108 11.29 -0.73 -1.19
C LEU A 108 11.00 0.65 -1.77
N LEU A 109 9.73 0.87 -2.16
CA LEU A 109 9.22 2.23 -2.29
C LEU A 109 8.39 2.50 -1.05
N VAL A 110 8.63 3.62 -0.40
CA VAL A 110 7.95 4.01 0.84
C VAL A 110 7.08 5.21 0.58
N VAL A 111 5.80 5.10 0.92
CA VAL A 111 4.85 6.19 0.82
C VAL A 111 4.26 6.44 2.19
N ASP A 112 4.38 7.69 2.68
CA ASP A 112 3.71 8.10 3.90
C ASP A 112 2.37 8.73 3.53
N ASP A 113 1.28 8.33 4.21
CA ASP A 113 0.01 9.01 4.04
C ASP A 113 0.00 10.31 4.88
N PRO A 114 -1.04 11.16 4.76
CA PRO A 114 -1.05 12.43 5.50
C PRO A 114 -0.99 12.28 7.02
N ASP A 115 -1.36 11.13 7.57
CA ASP A 115 -1.37 10.88 9.01
C ASP A 115 -0.11 10.17 9.51
N GLY A 116 0.79 9.78 8.61
CA GLY A 116 2.00 9.05 8.97
C GLY A 116 1.89 7.54 8.86
N ASN A 117 0.76 7.00 8.40
CA ASN A 117 0.69 5.60 8.03
C ASN A 117 1.59 5.35 6.83
N GLN A 118 2.19 4.16 6.75
CA GLN A 118 3.16 3.87 5.72
C GLN A 118 2.71 2.73 4.81
N LEU A 119 2.95 2.92 3.51
CA LEU A 119 2.79 1.88 2.51
C LEU A 119 4.18 1.53 1.99
N PHE A 120 4.54 0.27 2.07
CA PHE A 120 5.80 -0.24 1.56
C PHE A 120 5.51 -1.07 0.32
N PHE A 121 6.03 -0.65 -0.82
CA PHE A 121 5.85 -1.38 -2.08
C PHE A 121 7.12 -2.12 -2.45
N ASN A 122 6.96 -3.39 -2.82
CA ASN A 122 8.06 -4.20 -3.31
C ASN A 122 7.55 -5.22 -4.32
N TYR A 123 8.39 -6.14 -4.71
CA TYR A 123 7.97 -7.34 -5.44
C TYR A 123 8.33 -8.57 -4.58
N PRO A 124 7.59 -9.68 -4.74
CA PRO A 124 7.91 -10.90 -3.98
C PRO A 124 9.32 -11.37 -4.33
N SER A 125 10.13 -11.63 -3.28
CA SER A 125 11.51 -12.07 -3.48
C SER A 125 11.56 -13.52 -3.95
N ASP A 126 12.44 -13.80 -4.91
CA ASP A 126 12.77 -15.18 -5.29
C ASP A 126 13.59 -15.79 -4.14
N PRO A 127 13.20 -16.98 -3.62
CA PRO A 127 13.97 -17.64 -2.57
C PRO A 127 15.42 -17.92 -2.92
N ASN A 128 15.75 -17.97 -4.21
CA ASN A 128 17.10 -18.20 -4.69
C ASN A 128 17.86 -16.91 -4.96
N GLU A 129 17.25 -15.76 -4.73
CA GLU A 129 17.85 -14.48 -5.00
C GLU A 129 18.76 -14.09 -3.84
N THR A 130 20.01 -13.77 -4.17
CA THR A 130 20.95 -13.25 -3.19
C THR A 130 20.80 -11.74 -3.10
N ALA A 131 20.19 -11.29 -2.04
CA ALA A 131 20.17 -9.87 -1.69
C ALA A 131 21.20 -9.65 -0.60
N SER A 132 21.17 -8.49 0.04
CA SER A 132 22.07 -8.14 1.13
C SER A 132 21.66 -8.81 2.44
N GLY A 133 21.19 -10.02 2.38
CA GLY A 133 20.79 -10.83 3.52
C GLY A 133 20.33 -12.17 3.02
N ASN A 134 20.14 -13.10 3.94
CA ASN A 134 19.70 -14.44 3.60
C ASN A 134 18.22 -14.58 3.87
N MET A 135 17.48 -14.98 2.85
CA MET A 135 16.11 -15.40 3.05
C MET A 135 16.11 -16.84 3.55
N VAL A 136 15.50 -17.05 4.70
CA VAL A 136 15.32 -18.38 5.26
C VAL A 136 13.88 -18.80 5.04
N ARG A 137 13.70 -19.95 4.39
CA ARG A 137 12.37 -20.50 4.14
C ARG A 137 12.11 -21.62 5.13
N ASP A 138 10.96 -21.55 5.78
CA ASP A 138 10.50 -22.62 6.65
C ASP A 138 9.85 -23.69 5.80
N GLU A 139 10.36 -24.94 5.87
CA GLU A 139 9.85 -26.06 5.10
C GLU A 139 8.99 -26.97 5.98
N ALA A 140 8.06 -26.40 6.67
CA ALA A 140 7.14 -27.16 7.49
C ALA A 140 6.28 -28.12 6.70
#